data_e73b090148f6c4dbc9d9326a48c3ff74
#
_entry.id   e73b090148f6c4dbc9d9326a48c3ff74
#
_cell.length_a   1.000
_cell.length_b   1.000
_cell.length_c   1.000
_cell.angle_alpha   90.00
_cell.angle_beta   90.00
_cell.angle_gamma   90.00
#
_symmetry.space_group_name_H-M   'P 1'
#
loop_
_entity.id
_entity.type
_entity.pdbx_description
1 polymer ?
#
loop_
_entity_poly.entity_id
_entity_poly.type
_entity_poly.pdbx_seq_one_letter_code
_entity_poly.pdbx_strand_id
1 'polypeptide(L)'
;SIKQIWKYLLAIVLTLTVGLAAAGCGGGAAASSSTASKAKSSEAKSGKALTVRMLDIGQGDACLLEKDGKFVLIDSGDIEHRDTIVALLKKYHVKSLSKVVITHPHADHLGGMQAIFKNFKVEAIYDDGMPSGTASYKNYLKAIKANQIPYKALKAGDALTFFDGVSYKVLGP
;
A
#
# COMPACT_ATOMS: atom_id res chain seq x y z
N SER A 1 10.10 -23.22 -35.22
CA SER A 1 11.11 -23.35 -34.14
C SER A 1 11.38 -21.94 -33.54
N ILE A 2 11.14 -21.79 -32.27
CA ILE A 2 11.16 -20.54 -31.50
C ILE A 2 12.51 -19.77 -31.57
N LYS A 3 13.57 -20.45 -31.96
CA LYS A 3 14.94 -19.86 -32.08
C LYS A 3 15.13 -18.97 -33.34
N GLN A 4 14.24 -19.02 -34.31
CA GLN A 4 14.31 -18.19 -35.51
C GLN A 4 13.67 -16.82 -35.33
N ILE A 5 12.71 -16.68 -34.42
CA ILE A 5 11.95 -15.43 -34.21
C ILE A 5 12.79 -14.40 -33.45
N TRP A 6 13.72 -14.82 -32.63
CA TRP A 6 14.58 -13.90 -31.86
C TRP A 6 15.64 -13.18 -32.66
N LYS A 7 16.00 -13.70 -33.86
CA LYS A 7 17.00 -13.05 -34.73
C LYS A 7 16.47 -11.84 -35.51
N TYR A 8 15.15 -11.73 -35.66
CA TYR A 8 14.53 -10.62 -36.42
C TYR A 8 14.08 -9.46 -35.55
N LEU A 9 13.99 -9.63 -34.22
CA LEU A 9 13.64 -8.54 -33.29
C LEU A 9 14.82 -7.64 -32.91
N LEU A 10 16.05 -8.02 -33.19
CA LEU A 10 17.26 -7.24 -32.88
C LEU A 10 17.71 -6.31 -34.03
N ALA A 11 17.06 -6.38 -35.20
CA ALA A 11 17.45 -5.61 -36.38
C ALA A 11 16.62 -4.32 -36.64
N ILE A 12 15.62 -4.01 -35.81
CA ILE A 12 14.69 -2.87 -36.05
C ILE A 12 14.97 -1.64 -35.16
N VAL A 13 15.92 -1.71 -34.23
CA VAL A 13 16.17 -0.60 -33.28
C VAL A 13 17.32 0.32 -33.66
N LEU A 14 17.96 0.14 -34.82
CA LEU A 14 19.17 0.91 -35.15
C LEU A 14 19.07 1.81 -36.40
N THR A 15 17.94 2.41 -36.70
CA THR A 15 17.88 3.46 -37.71
C THR A 15 16.80 4.48 -37.39
N LEU A 16 17.13 5.52 -36.64
CA LEU A 16 16.57 6.89 -36.81
C LEU A 16 17.21 7.89 -35.83
N THR A 17 18.40 8.32 -36.14
CA THR A 17 18.93 9.59 -35.62
C THR A 17 19.80 10.23 -36.69
N VAL A 18 19.31 11.24 -37.43
CA VAL A 18 20.13 12.33 -37.98
C VAL A 18 19.22 13.44 -38.51
N GLY A 19 19.48 14.65 -38.06
CA GLY A 19 19.25 15.91 -38.80
C GLY A 19 17.94 16.64 -38.42
N LEU A 20 17.94 17.90 -37.93
CA LEU A 20 18.47 19.04 -38.62
C LEU A 20 18.45 20.27 -37.71
N ALA A 21 19.51 20.99 -37.62
CA ALA A 21 19.60 22.35 -37.09
C ALA A 21 19.21 23.35 -38.17
N ALA A 22 18.47 24.41 -37.86
CA ALA A 22 18.55 25.68 -38.55
C ALA A 22 18.03 26.84 -37.71
N ALA A 23 18.79 27.89 -37.75
CA ALA A 23 18.69 29.14 -37.03
C ALA A 23 17.55 30.05 -37.54
N GLY A 24 17.10 30.97 -36.69
CA GLY A 24 16.25 32.10 -37.05
C GLY A 24 16.25 33.16 -35.95
N CYS A 25 16.97 34.26 -36.20
CA CYS A 25 17.01 35.50 -35.41
C CYS A 25 15.70 36.30 -35.49
N GLY A 26 15.41 37.10 -34.44
CA GLY A 26 14.54 38.27 -34.58
C GLY A 26 13.87 38.73 -33.29
N GLY A 27 14.42 39.61 -32.57
CA GLY A 27 14.16 40.89 -31.98
C GLY A 27 12.83 41.16 -31.25
N GLY A 28 12.90 41.78 -30.07
CA GLY A 28 11.82 42.53 -29.49
C GLY A 28 11.83 42.54 -27.95
N ALA A 29 12.36 43.60 -27.36
CA ALA A 29 12.39 43.84 -25.92
C ALA A 29 11.01 44.19 -25.37
N ALA A 30 10.65 43.65 -24.22
CA ALA A 30 9.81 44.29 -23.21
C ALA A 30 10.10 43.71 -21.85
N ALA A 31 10.67 44.53 -20.99
CA ALA A 31 10.93 44.22 -19.59
C ALA A 31 9.60 44.17 -18.80
N SER A 32 9.36 43.07 -18.15
CA SER A 32 8.39 42.98 -17.05
C SER A 32 9.06 42.25 -15.89
N SER A 33 9.43 43.02 -14.89
CA SER A 33 9.94 42.55 -13.60
C SER A 33 8.89 41.80 -12.82
N SER A 34 8.91 40.48 -12.81
CA SER A 34 8.19 39.67 -11.83
C SER A 34 9.19 39.12 -10.83
N THR A 35 9.14 39.68 -9.63
CA THR A 35 9.80 39.19 -8.43
C THR A 35 9.39 37.75 -8.17
N ALA A 36 10.20 36.81 -8.59
CA ALA A 36 10.09 35.42 -8.25
C ALA A 36 10.50 35.26 -6.78
N SER A 37 9.53 35.14 -5.90
CA SER A 37 9.72 34.69 -4.52
C SER A 37 10.30 33.28 -4.57
N LYS A 38 11.54 33.15 -4.19
CA LYS A 38 12.27 31.89 -4.05
C LYS A 38 11.64 31.11 -2.91
N ALA A 39 10.66 30.28 -3.22
CA ALA A 39 10.12 29.32 -2.28
C ALA A 39 11.28 28.38 -1.91
N LYS A 40 11.67 28.45 -0.64
CA LYS A 40 12.67 27.56 -0.03
C LYS A 40 12.09 26.16 -0.06
N SER A 41 12.46 25.34 -1.04
CA SER A 41 12.15 23.91 -1.04
C SER A 41 12.85 23.31 0.18
N SER A 42 12.10 22.99 1.20
CA SER A 42 12.58 22.12 2.27
C SER A 42 12.93 20.78 1.61
N GLU A 43 14.20 20.41 1.64
CA GLU A 43 14.63 19.07 1.25
C GLU A 43 13.89 18.07 2.16
N ALA A 44 12.84 17.49 1.62
CA ALA A 44 12.20 16.33 2.23
C ALA A 44 13.25 15.21 2.21
N LYS A 45 13.62 14.69 3.38
CA LYS A 45 14.44 13.47 3.49
C LYS A 45 13.88 12.45 2.51
N SER A 46 14.71 11.98 1.59
CA SER A 46 14.41 11.00 0.54
C SER A 46 14.09 9.64 1.17
N GLY A 47 12.91 9.53 1.79
CA GLY A 47 12.34 8.24 2.14
C GLY A 47 11.69 7.61 0.91
N LYS A 48 11.67 6.27 0.85
CA LYS A 48 10.95 5.58 -0.24
C LYS A 48 9.48 6.00 -0.24
N ALA A 49 8.89 6.05 -1.43
CA ALA A 49 7.47 6.36 -1.58
C ALA A 49 6.60 5.33 -0.83
N LEU A 50 5.45 5.78 -0.31
CA LEU A 50 4.42 4.87 0.17
C LEU A 50 3.81 4.14 -1.03
N THR A 51 3.81 2.83 -0.99
CA THR A 51 3.11 1.99 -1.96
C THR A 51 1.81 1.50 -1.35
N VAL A 52 0.72 1.68 -2.07
CA VAL A 52 -0.63 1.19 -1.71
C VAL A 52 -1.05 0.16 -2.75
N ARG A 53 -1.41 -1.05 -2.30
CA ARG A 53 -1.87 -2.14 -3.17
C ARG A 53 -3.24 -2.61 -2.73
N MET A 54 -4.23 -2.43 -3.60
CA MET A 54 -5.49 -3.15 -3.46
C MET A 54 -5.23 -4.59 -3.89
N LEU A 55 -5.53 -5.54 -3.01
CA LEU A 55 -5.26 -6.95 -3.24
C LEU A 55 -6.49 -7.61 -3.88
N ASP A 56 -6.28 -8.33 -4.98
CA ASP A 56 -7.32 -9.12 -5.61
C ASP A 56 -7.53 -10.42 -4.84
N ILE A 57 -8.42 -10.38 -3.88
CA ILE A 57 -8.74 -11.48 -2.97
C ILE A 57 -10.12 -12.10 -3.24
N GLY A 58 -10.77 -11.76 -4.37
CA GLY A 58 -12.14 -12.14 -4.65
C GLY A 58 -13.14 -11.21 -3.95
N GLN A 59 -14.03 -11.77 -3.14
CA GLN A 59 -14.99 -10.98 -2.38
C GLN A 59 -14.35 -10.38 -1.12
N GLY A 60 -14.76 -9.16 -0.77
CA GLY A 60 -14.28 -8.43 0.38
C GLY A 60 -13.12 -7.49 0.07
N ASP A 61 -12.56 -6.88 1.09
CA ASP A 61 -11.51 -5.89 0.98
C ASP A 61 -10.19 -6.36 1.59
N ALA A 62 -9.10 -6.03 0.94
CA ALA A 62 -7.75 -6.10 1.50
C ALA A 62 -6.84 -5.09 0.81
N CYS A 63 -6.17 -4.25 1.60
CA CYS A 63 -5.23 -3.27 1.09
C CYS A 63 -3.89 -3.39 1.83
N LEU A 64 -2.82 -3.59 1.07
CA LEU A 64 -1.46 -3.68 1.61
C LEU A 64 -0.73 -2.36 1.39
N LEU A 65 -0.29 -1.76 2.48
CA LEU A 65 0.56 -0.57 2.49
C LEU A 65 2.01 -1.00 2.74
N GLU A 66 2.93 -0.42 1.98
CA GLU A 66 4.37 -0.69 2.12
C GLU A 66 5.16 0.61 2.07
N LYS A 67 6.04 0.80 3.04
CA LYS A 67 7.04 1.86 3.04
C LYS A 67 8.27 1.42 3.83
N ASP A 68 9.45 1.62 3.26
CA ASP A 68 10.76 1.33 3.90
C ASP A 68 10.87 -0.11 4.44
N GLY A 69 10.26 -1.09 3.75
CA GLY A 69 10.26 -2.50 4.14
C GLY A 69 9.33 -2.86 5.30
N LYS A 70 8.52 -1.92 5.78
CA LYS A 70 7.44 -2.16 6.73
C LYS A 70 6.12 -2.33 5.99
N PHE A 71 5.26 -3.19 6.54
CA PHE A 71 3.97 -3.52 5.95
C PHE A 71 2.83 -3.26 6.93
N VAL A 72 1.76 -2.67 6.43
CA VAL A 72 0.47 -2.51 7.13
C VAL A 72 -0.61 -3.10 6.25
N LEU A 73 -1.48 -3.92 6.82
CA LEU A 73 -2.63 -4.49 6.12
C LEU A 73 -3.91 -3.82 6.63
N ILE A 74 -4.77 -3.40 5.72
CA ILE A 74 -6.11 -2.90 6.01
C ILE A 74 -7.08 -3.92 5.44
N ASP A 75 -7.88 -4.54 6.29
CA ASP A 75 -8.76 -5.67 6.03
C ASP A 75 -8.04 -6.91 5.45
N SER A 76 -8.71 -8.04 5.44
CA SER A 76 -8.10 -9.33 5.13
C SER A 76 -8.94 -10.23 4.22
N GLY A 77 -10.03 -9.69 3.68
CA GLY A 77 -10.95 -10.46 2.85
C GLY A 77 -11.79 -11.47 3.62
N ASP A 78 -12.45 -12.31 2.87
CA ASP A 78 -13.40 -13.27 3.41
C ASP A 78 -12.75 -14.59 3.87
N ILE A 79 -13.61 -15.48 4.39
CA ILE A 79 -13.21 -16.78 4.91
C ILE A 79 -12.77 -17.73 3.79
N GLU A 80 -13.37 -17.65 2.63
CA GLU A 80 -13.16 -18.59 1.52
C GLU A 80 -11.84 -18.30 0.80
N HIS A 81 -11.37 -17.05 0.82
CA HIS A 81 -10.14 -16.61 0.16
C HIS A 81 -8.91 -16.50 1.09
N ARG A 82 -8.90 -17.26 2.21
CA ARG A 82 -7.79 -17.26 3.18
C ARG A 82 -6.45 -17.64 2.58
N ASP A 83 -6.43 -18.60 1.66
CA ASP A 83 -5.20 -19.02 1.00
C ASP A 83 -4.74 -17.97 -0.01
N THR A 84 -5.67 -17.27 -0.65
CA THR A 84 -5.38 -16.19 -1.60
C THR A 84 -4.68 -15.03 -0.91
N ILE A 85 -5.19 -14.52 0.22
CA ILE A 85 -4.54 -13.43 0.95
C ILE A 85 -3.13 -13.83 1.42
N VAL A 86 -2.96 -15.06 1.92
CA VAL A 86 -1.64 -15.55 2.33
C VAL A 86 -0.68 -15.64 1.14
N ALA A 87 -1.13 -16.14 0.00
CA ALA A 87 -0.32 -16.22 -1.21
C ALA A 87 0.10 -14.83 -1.71
N LEU A 88 -0.81 -13.85 -1.71
CA LEU A 88 -0.52 -12.47 -2.11
C LEU A 88 0.47 -11.80 -1.17
N LEU A 89 0.30 -11.93 0.15
CA LEU A 89 1.25 -11.39 1.11
C LEU A 89 2.65 -12.00 0.93
N LYS A 90 2.76 -13.30 0.69
CA LYS A 90 4.03 -13.97 0.37
C LYS A 90 4.63 -13.48 -0.95
N LYS A 91 3.81 -13.29 -1.99
CA LYS A 91 4.21 -12.72 -3.29
C LYS A 91 4.85 -11.33 -3.14
N TYR A 92 4.34 -10.51 -2.23
CA TYR A 92 4.89 -9.19 -1.91
C TYR A 92 5.97 -9.23 -0.82
N HIS A 93 6.51 -10.42 -0.51
CA HIS A 93 7.61 -10.63 0.43
C HIS A 93 7.33 -10.16 1.87
N VAL A 94 6.05 -10.11 2.26
CA VAL A 94 5.67 -9.80 3.64
C VAL A 94 6.19 -10.91 4.56
N LYS A 95 6.97 -10.54 5.56
CA LYS A 95 7.44 -11.44 6.63
C LYS A 95 6.69 -11.18 7.93
N SER A 96 6.38 -9.94 8.20
CA SER A 96 5.59 -9.50 9.35
C SER A 96 4.71 -8.31 8.95
N LEU A 97 3.62 -8.14 9.67
CA LEU A 97 2.74 -7.00 9.57
C LEU A 97 2.96 -6.11 10.80
N SER A 98 3.51 -4.93 10.61
CA SER A 98 3.72 -3.97 11.70
C SER A 98 2.40 -3.51 12.30
N LYS A 99 1.37 -3.42 11.48
CA LYS A 99 -0.01 -3.11 11.88
C LYS A 99 -0.99 -3.86 11.00
N VAL A 100 -2.13 -4.23 11.60
CA VAL A 100 -3.33 -4.61 10.87
C VAL A 100 -4.46 -3.69 11.33
N VAL A 101 -5.23 -3.19 10.40
CA VAL A 101 -6.44 -2.39 10.64
C VAL A 101 -7.62 -3.18 10.09
N ILE A 102 -8.61 -3.47 10.91
CA ILE A 102 -9.90 -4.03 10.45
C ILE A 102 -10.91 -2.89 10.50
N THR A 103 -11.47 -2.56 9.35
CA THR A 103 -12.40 -1.43 9.22
C THR A 103 -13.70 -1.67 9.97
N HIS A 104 -14.21 -2.92 9.93
CA HIS A 104 -15.39 -3.35 10.68
C HIS A 104 -15.48 -4.90 10.76
N PRO A 105 -16.27 -5.47 11.69
CA PRO A 105 -16.20 -6.89 12.02
C PRO A 105 -17.02 -7.83 11.11
N HIS A 106 -17.20 -7.48 9.83
CA HIS A 106 -17.84 -8.35 8.86
C HIS A 106 -16.87 -9.41 8.32
N ALA A 107 -17.42 -10.54 7.88
CA ALA A 107 -16.63 -11.71 7.49
C ALA A 107 -15.75 -11.47 6.25
N ASP A 108 -16.19 -10.62 5.35
CA ASP A 108 -15.50 -10.21 4.12
C ASP A 108 -14.40 -9.17 4.34
N HIS A 109 -14.20 -8.73 5.59
CA HIS A 109 -13.11 -7.84 6.02
C HIS A 109 -12.14 -8.51 7.00
N LEU A 110 -12.65 -9.33 7.93
CA LEU A 110 -11.79 -9.99 8.92
C LEU A 110 -11.60 -11.49 8.70
N GLY A 111 -12.24 -12.07 7.68
CA GLY A 111 -12.28 -13.51 7.44
C GLY A 111 -10.91 -14.16 7.23
N GLY A 112 -9.98 -13.46 6.60
CA GLY A 112 -8.61 -13.90 6.37
C GLY A 112 -7.72 -13.92 7.61
N MET A 113 -8.10 -13.25 8.70
CA MET A 113 -7.23 -13.05 9.87
C MET A 113 -6.76 -14.36 10.52
N GLN A 114 -7.56 -15.43 10.49
CA GLN A 114 -7.13 -16.72 11.02
C GLN A 114 -5.93 -17.31 10.26
N ALA A 115 -5.90 -17.15 8.95
CA ALA A 115 -4.77 -17.58 8.13
C ALA A 115 -3.57 -16.64 8.30
N ILE A 116 -3.81 -15.34 8.46
CA ILE A 116 -2.76 -14.35 8.73
C ILE A 116 -2.05 -14.67 10.04
N PHE A 117 -2.74 -14.90 11.14
CA PHE A 117 -2.14 -15.26 12.43
C PHE A 117 -1.30 -16.55 12.38
N LYS A 118 -1.64 -17.49 11.50
CA LYS A 118 -0.86 -18.73 11.32
C LYS A 118 0.41 -18.55 10.50
N ASN A 119 0.43 -17.58 9.59
CA ASN A 119 1.50 -17.46 8.59
C ASN A 119 2.42 -16.25 8.81
N PHE A 120 1.97 -15.24 9.55
CA PHE A 120 2.70 -13.98 9.71
C PHE A 120 2.70 -13.52 11.16
N LYS A 121 3.81 -12.90 11.57
CA LYS A 121 3.84 -12.13 12.82
C LYS A 121 3.02 -10.86 12.63
N VAL A 122 2.06 -10.60 13.52
CA VAL A 122 1.30 -9.35 13.61
C VAL A 122 1.74 -8.62 14.87
N GLU A 123 2.19 -7.36 14.74
CA GLU A 123 2.79 -6.61 15.84
C GLU A 123 1.77 -5.75 16.60
N ALA A 124 0.72 -5.27 15.91
CA ALA A 124 -0.41 -4.61 16.57
C ALA A 124 -1.65 -4.64 15.68
N ILE A 125 -2.82 -4.55 16.30
CA ILE A 125 -4.12 -4.56 15.65
C ILE A 125 -4.91 -3.34 16.07
N TYR A 126 -5.63 -2.79 15.10
CA TYR A 126 -6.60 -1.71 15.25
C TYR A 126 -7.92 -2.14 14.62
N ASP A 127 -9.05 -1.81 15.23
CA ASP A 127 -10.37 -1.95 14.62
C ASP A 127 -11.34 -0.88 15.14
N ASP A 128 -12.60 -0.95 14.75
CA ASP A 128 -13.66 0.00 15.16
C ASP A 128 -14.18 -0.20 16.59
N GLY A 129 -13.74 -1.25 17.28
CA GLY A 129 -14.20 -1.60 18.63
C GLY A 129 -15.65 -2.05 18.71
N MET A 130 -16.35 -2.23 17.58
CA MET A 130 -17.75 -2.64 17.57
C MET A 130 -17.88 -4.15 17.78
N PRO A 131 -18.63 -4.59 18.79
CA PRO A 131 -18.79 -6.02 19.06
C PRO A 131 -19.64 -6.69 17.98
N SER A 132 -19.25 -7.93 17.62
CA SER A 132 -20.01 -8.79 16.73
C SER A 132 -20.26 -10.16 17.38
N GLY A 133 -21.47 -10.70 17.16
CA GLY A 133 -21.85 -12.03 17.65
C GLY A 133 -21.29 -13.19 16.83
N THR A 134 -20.62 -12.93 15.69
CA THR A 134 -20.17 -13.94 14.74
C THR A 134 -19.04 -14.81 15.29
N ALA A 135 -18.97 -16.06 14.82
CA ALA A 135 -17.89 -16.97 15.19
C ALA A 135 -16.52 -16.44 14.71
N SER A 136 -16.45 -15.82 13.53
CA SER A 136 -15.24 -15.22 12.98
C SER A 136 -14.68 -14.13 13.91
N TYR A 137 -15.53 -13.21 14.38
CA TYR A 137 -15.12 -12.17 15.30
C TYR A 137 -14.66 -12.72 16.65
N LYS A 138 -15.41 -13.68 17.23
CA LYS A 138 -15.00 -14.34 18.48
C LYS A 138 -13.65 -15.04 18.36
N ASN A 139 -13.39 -15.71 17.23
CA ASN A 139 -12.12 -16.38 16.98
C ASN A 139 -10.97 -15.36 16.75
N TYR A 140 -11.25 -14.26 16.08
CA TYR A 140 -10.32 -13.14 15.91
C TYR A 140 -9.89 -12.58 17.28
N LEU A 141 -10.80 -12.24 18.17
CA LEU A 141 -10.48 -11.74 19.52
C LEU A 141 -9.72 -12.78 20.37
N LYS A 142 -10.10 -14.07 20.29
CA LYS A 142 -9.37 -15.15 20.96
C LYS A 142 -7.91 -15.23 20.48
N ALA A 143 -7.68 -15.09 19.17
CA ALA A 143 -6.34 -15.13 18.60
C ALA A 143 -5.50 -13.93 19.03
N ILE A 144 -6.06 -12.73 19.05
CA ILE A 144 -5.40 -11.51 19.56
C ILE A 144 -4.92 -11.75 21.00
N LYS A 145 -5.83 -12.23 21.87
CA LYS A 145 -5.51 -12.51 23.27
C LYS A 145 -4.46 -13.61 23.44
N ALA A 146 -4.62 -14.72 22.72
CA ALA A 146 -3.69 -15.87 22.81
C ALA A 146 -2.28 -15.53 22.36
N ASN A 147 -2.14 -14.68 21.35
CA ASN A 147 -0.85 -14.21 20.84
C ASN A 147 -0.34 -12.92 21.52
N GLN A 148 -1.07 -12.42 22.51
CA GLN A 148 -0.72 -11.19 23.25
C GLN A 148 -0.45 -9.99 22.33
N ILE A 149 -1.23 -9.87 21.24
CA ILE A 149 -1.05 -8.80 20.26
C ILE A 149 -1.60 -7.49 20.83
N PRO A 150 -0.85 -6.39 20.83
CA PRO A 150 -1.34 -5.07 21.18
C PRO A 150 -2.57 -4.70 20.33
N TYR A 151 -3.63 -4.27 21.01
CA TYR A 151 -4.91 -3.97 20.39
C TYR A 151 -5.40 -2.59 20.80
N LYS A 152 -5.97 -1.83 19.86
CA LYS A 152 -6.60 -0.54 20.12
C LYS A 152 -7.85 -0.38 19.25
N ALA A 153 -8.99 -0.09 19.88
CA ALA A 153 -10.18 0.40 19.17
C ALA A 153 -9.97 1.85 18.70
N LEU A 154 -10.37 2.13 17.47
CA LEU A 154 -10.29 3.45 16.83
C LEU A 154 -11.65 4.12 16.83
N LYS A 155 -11.64 5.45 16.77
CA LYS A 155 -12.84 6.28 16.64
C LYS A 155 -12.59 7.45 15.70
N ALA A 156 -13.65 8.03 15.18
CA ALA A 156 -13.57 9.22 14.34
C ALA A 156 -12.73 10.33 15.01
N GLY A 157 -11.82 10.91 14.24
CA GLY A 157 -10.89 11.94 14.69
C GLY A 157 -9.54 11.43 15.19
N ASP A 158 -9.38 10.11 15.44
CA ASP A 158 -8.08 9.56 15.80
C ASP A 158 -7.05 9.79 14.68
N ALA A 159 -5.84 10.17 15.10
CA ALA A 159 -4.68 10.30 14.21
C ALA A 159 -3.72 9.14 14.45
N LEU A 160 -3.25 8.54 13.36
CA LEU A 160 -2.33 7.41 13.38
C LEU A 160 -1.08 7.72 12.56
N THR A 161 0.05 7.17 12.98
CA THR A 161 1.30 7.21 12.22
C THR A 161 1.82 5.77 12.09
N PHE A 162 1.64 5.17 10.91
CA PHE A 162 2.15 3.83 10.63
C PHE A 162 3.53 3.85 10.01
N PHE A 163 3.85 4.92 9.28
CA PHE A 163 5.14 5.14 8.62
C PHE A 163 5.62 6.57 8.84
N ASP A 164 6.91 6.75 8.90
CA ASP A 164 7.52 8.07 9.06
C ASP A 164 7.12 9.00 7.89
N GLY A 165 6.66 10.20 8.24
CA GLY A 165 6.23 11.20 7.29
C GLY A 165 4.87 10.94 6.63
N VAL A 166 4.10 9.94 7.11
CA VAL A 166 2.75 9.65 6.63
C VAL A 166 1.78 9.69 7.81
N SER A 167 0.77 10.57 7.72
CA SER A 167 -0.30 10.68 8.72
C SER A 167 -1.59 10.05 8.18
N TYR A 168 -2.32 9.41 9.06
CA TYR A 168 -3.62 8.81 8.79
C TYR A 168 -4.63 9.42 9.75
N LYS A 169 -5.78 9.80 9.25
CA LYS A 169 -6.91 10.28 10.06
C LYS A 169 -8.06 9.31 9.93
N VAL A 170 -8.61 8.88 11.06
CA VAL A 170 -9.83 8.09 11.10
C VAL A 170 -11.02 9.02 10.87
N LEU A 171 -11.80 8.75 9.84
CA LEU A 171 -12.95 9.60 9.47
C LEU A 171 -14.27 9.07 10.02
N GLY A 172 -14.35 7.81 10.33
CA GLY A 172 -15.51 7.11 10.88
C GLY A 172 -15.11 5.78 11.52
N PRO A 173 -16.05 5.10 12.21
CA PRO A 173 -17.37 5.49 12.72
C PRO A 173 -17.30 6.49 13.83
#